data_547882ab7316f43a039c4d70974e00ef
#
_entry.id   547882ab7316f43a039c4d70974e00ef
#
_cell.length_a   1.000
_cell.length_b   1.000
_cell.length_c   1.000
_cell.angle_alpha   90.00
_cell.angle_beta   90.00
_cell.angle_gamma   90.00
#
_symmetry.space_group_name_H-M   'P 1'
#
loop_
_entity.id
_entity.type
_entity.pdbx_description
1 polymer ?
#
loop_
_entity_poly.entity_id
_entity_poly.type
_entity_poly.pdbx_seq_one_letter_code
_entity_poly.pdbx_strand_id
1 'polypeptide(L)'
;MRSLLSALAAAGLAVAPPSQAQAPDPTQQWTLPEGGLLNGSKAEIENAPCCTTSRGAPVRNSDAAVLARLPNLAAREGDTLRLKLDGDRALRLMDCDPQANCDPDDTRIHRLVARWPNQRLYVVSVALYEEQVAYLVSESDGRALVVTAPPVLSPSGHQAIALVSNLMDGVDLEVVDLARNPPTVAKITTMPGCPGASEASMLRPKPVWIDESHVRFEGVSPQPGDNPHTKQLLRIVDGKAAWEC
;
A
#
# COMPACT_ATOMS: atom_id res chain seq x y z
N MET A 1 49.24 0.62 56.90
CA MET A 1 48.38 -0.38 56.23
C MET A 1 47.10 0.31 55.87
N ARG A 2 46.92 0.71 54.58
CA ARG A 2 45.71 1.31 54.07
C ARG A 2 45.18 0.40 53.00
N SER A 3 44.00 -0.21 53.22
CA SER A 3 43.32 -1.08 52.31
C SER A 3 42.54 -0.20 51.29
N LEU A 4 42.86 -0.38 49.99
CA LEU A 4 42.10 0.16 48.88
C LEU A 4 41.04 -0.85 48.48
N LEU A 5 39.77 -0.51 48.68
CA LEU A 5 38.61 -1.23 48.13
C LEU A 5 38.35 -0.71 46.71
N SER A 6 38.57 -1.57 45.71
CA SER A 6 38.18 -1.31 44.34
C SER A 6 36.70 -1.71 44.14
N ALA A 7 35.88 -0.73 43.85
CA ALA A 7 34.49 -0.97 43.42
C ALA A 7 34.46 -1.27 41.93
N LEU A 8 34.05 -2.50 41.54
CA LEU A 8 33.69 -2.88 40.16
C LEU A 8 32.28 -2.38 39.87
N ALA A 9 32.20 -1.40 38.97
CA ALA A 9 30.92 -1.00 38.39
C ALA A 9 30.55 -1.98 37.28
N ALA A 10 29.51 -2.77 37.46
CA ALA A 10 28.93 -3.62 36.41
C ALA A 10 28.08 -2.73 35.50
N ALA A 11 28.58 -2.49 34.28
CA ALA A 11 27.78 -1.86 33.21
C ALA A 11 26.76 -2.87 32.66
N GLY A 12 25.52 -2.74 33.10
CA GLY A 12 24.41 -3.51 32.52
C GLY A 12 24.12 -3.03 31.11
N LEU A 13 24.33 -3.89 30.13
CA LEU A 13 23.85 -3.68 28.76
C LEU A 13 22.32 -3.79 28.76
N ALA A 14 21.65 -2.65 28.65
CA ALA A 14 20.22 -2.60 28.42
C ALA A 14 19.96 -3.07 26.99
N VAL A 15 19.47 -4.30 26.84
CA VAL A 15 18.94 -4.80 25.57
C VAL A 15 17.62 -4.05 25.33
N ALA A 16 17.58 -3.25 24.27
CA ALA A 16 16.35 -2.58 23.87
C ALA A 16 15.29 -3.67 23.52
N PRO A 17 14.04 -3.51 23.96
CA PRO A 17 13.00 -4.46 23.62
C PRO A 17 12.77 -4.47 22.11
N PRO A 18 12.47 -5.63 21.52
CA PRO A 18 12.13 -5.71 20.08
C PRO A 18 10.92 -4.82 19.81
N SER A 19 11.01 -4.02 18.75
CA SER A 19 9.91 -3.18 18.28
C SER A 19 8.70 -4.06 18.00
N GLN A 20 7.65 -3.88 18.79
CA GLN A 20 6.41 -4.64 18.62
C GLN A 20 5.64 -4.08 17.43
N ALA A 21 5.28 -4.95 16.50
CA ALA A 21 4.29 -4.61 15.48
C ALA A 21 3.02 -4.12 16.18
N GLN A 22 2.57 -2.94 15.78
CA GLN A 22 1.34 -2.37 16.31
C GLN A 22 0.18 -3.29 15.97
N ALA A 23 -0.72 -3.56 16.92
CA ALA A 23 -1.91 -4.34 16.63
C ALA A 23 -2.68 -3.71 15.47
N PRO A 24 -3.33 -4.52 14.60
CA PRO A 24 -4.11 -3.98 13.48
C PRO A 24 -5.06 -2.90 13.98
N ASP A 25 -5.04 -1.74 13.33
CA ASP A 25 -5.94 -0.65 13.66
C ASP A 25 -7.38 -1.12 13.41
N PRO A 26 -8.24 -1.23 14.44
CA PRO A 26 -9.63 -1.66 14.26
C PRO A 26 -10.45 -0.66 13.44
N THR A 27 -9.92 0.54 13.16
CA THR A 27 -10.55 1.54 12.30
C THR A 27 -10.25 1.35 10.81
N GLN A 28 -9.31 0.49 10.45
CA GLN A 28 -9.11 0.08 9.05
C GLN A 28 -10.28 -0.78 8.59
N GLN A 29 -11.39 -0.12 8.28
CA GLN A 29 -12.63 -0.78 7.96
C GLN A 29 -12.59 -1.32 6.52
N TRP A 30 -13.01 -2.56 6.38
CA TRP A 30 -13.39 -3.16 5.12
C TRP A 30 -14.72 -2.56 4.66
N THR A 31 -14.65 -1.47 3.90
CA THR A 31 -15.80 -0.64 3.50
C THR A 31 -15.87 -0.47 1.99
N LEU A 32 -16.98 0.07 1.50
CA LEU A 32 -17.00 0.56 0.13
C LEU A 32 -15.95 1.67 -0.02
N PRO A 33 -15.17 1.65 -1.12
CA PRO A 33 -14.24 2.73 -1.42
C PRO A 33 -14.97 4.07 -1.47
N GLU A 34 -14.33 5.11 -1.03
CA GLU A 34 -14.85 6.45 -1.16
C GLU A 34 -15.07 6.82 -2.64
N GLY A 35 -16.25 7.37 -2.96
CA GLY A 35 -16.65 7.63 -4.34
C GLY A 35 -17.04 6.37 -5.13
N GLY A 36 -17.08 5.19 -4.50
CA GLY A 36 -17.50 3.93 -5.10
C GLY A 36 -19.03 3.77 -5.11
N LEU A 37 -19.61 3.50 -6.28
CA LEU A 37 -21.03 3.23 -6.46
C LEU A 37 -21.25 1.80 -6.90
N LEU A 38 -22.05 1.06 -6.11
CA LEU A 38 -22.49 -0.29 -6.50
C LEU A 38 -23.67 -0.16 -7.47
N ASN A 39 -23.54 -0.72 -8.67
CA ASN A 39 -24.60 -0.72 -9.70
C ASN A 39 -25.21 0.67 -9.98
N GLY A 40 -24.44 1.73 -9.75
CA GLY A 40 -24.92 3.11 -9.91
C GLY A 40 -25.53 3.35 -11.28
N SER A 41 -26.70 3.99 -11.32
CA SER A 41 -27.31 4.46 -12.56
C SER A 41 -26.47 5.60 -13.17
N LYS A 42 -26.68 5.86 -14.47
CA LYS A 42 -26.03 7.01 -15.12
C LYS A 42 -26.32 8.32 -14.38
N ALA A 43 -27.55 8.50 -13.87
CA ALA A 43 -27.95 9.68 -13.11
C ALA A 43 -27.25 9.79 -11.74
N GLU A 44 -27.01 8.68 -11.06
CA GLU A 44 -26.22 8.67 -9.80
C GLU A 44 -24.76 9.02 -10.04
N ILE A 45 -24.19 8.53 -11.15
CA ILE A 45 -22.82 8.87 -11.56
C ILE A 45 -22.72 10.36 -11.91
N GLU A 46 -23.68 10.91 -12.67
CA GLU A 46 -23.68 12.32 -13.09
C GLU A 46 -23.90 13.28 -11.91
N ASN A 47 -24.52 12.83 -10.82
CA ASN A 47 -24.79 13.64 -9.63
C ASN A 47 -23.85 13.34 -8.45
N ALA A 48 -22.81 12.55 -8.65
CA ALA A 48 -21.85 12.28 -7.59
C ALA A 48 -21.09 13.57 -7.21
N PRO A 49 -20.85 13.80 -5.90
CA PRO A 49 -20.39 15.09 -5.39
C PRO A 49 -19.09 15.62 -5.99
N CYS A 50 -18.21 14.75 -6.45
CA CYS A 50 -16.90 15.16 -6.96
C CYS A 50 -16.84 15.40 -8.47
N CYS A 51 -17.86 14.99 -9.23
CA CYS A 51 -17.72 14.93 -10.69
C CYS A 51 -18.97 15.41 -11.40
N THR A 52 -19.17 16.71 -11.42
CA THR A 52 -20.09 17.30 -12.39
C THR A 52 -19.43 17.26 -13.76
N THR A 53 -19.86 16.30 -14.59
CA THR A 53 -19.61 16.15 -16.02
C THR A 53 -18.69 17.20 -16.66
N SER A 54 -17.41 17.14 -16.40
CA SER A 54 -16.47 17.90 -17.17
C SER A 54 -16.02 17.03 -18.35
N ARG A 55 -16.30 17.50 -19.55
CA ARG A 55 -15.72 16.95 -20.78
C ARG A 55 -14.25 17.34 -20.84
N GLY A 56 -13.48 16.89 -19.84
CA GLY A 56 -12.03 17.06 -19.80
C GLY A 56 -11.34 16.17 -20.83
N ALA A 57 -10.12 16.52 -21.18
CA ALA A 57 -9.27 15.67 -21.99
C ALA A 57 -9.14 14.29 -21.34
N PRO A 58 -9.15 13.20 -22.12
CA PRO A 58 -9.08 11.86 -21.56
C PRO A 58 -7.83 11.74 -20.68
N VAL A 59 -8.05 11.43 -19.41
CA VAL A 59 -6.97 11.10 -18.48
C VAL A 59 -6.11 10.02 -19.13
N ARG A 60 -4.80 10.23 -19.23
CA ARG A 60 -3.88 9.26 -19.85
C ARG A 60 -4.07 7.91 -19.18
N ASN A 61 -4.67 6.95 -19.90
CA ASN A 61 -5.01 5.64 -19.41
C ASN A 61 -3.74 4.81 -19.16
N SER A 62 -3.12 4.98 -17.99
CA SER A 62 -1.96 4.18 -17.59
C SER A 62 -2.32 2.73 -17.29
N ASP A 63 -3.62 2.42 -17.16
CA ASP A 63 -4.17 1.07 -16.90
C ASP A 63 -4.64 0.32 -18.15
N ALA A 64 -4.53 0.92 -19.34
CA ALA A 64 -5.01 0.32 -20.59
C ALA A 64 -4.46 -1.10 -20.85
N ALA A 65 -3.18 -1.34 -20.56
CA ALA A 65 -2.55 -2.65 -20.73
C ALA A 65 -3.11 -3.71 -19.75
N VAL A 66 -3.53 -3.31 -18.56
CA VAL A 66 -4.15 -4.22 -17.59
C VAL A 66 -5.59 -4.50 -17.98
N LEU A 67 -6.33 -3.45 -18.35
CA LEU A 67 -7.72 -3.56 -18.82
C LEU A 67 -7.84 -4.46 -20.06
N ALA A 68 -6.92 -4.35 -21.01
CA ALA A 68 -6.89 -5.19 -22.20
C ALA A 68 -6.78 -6.70 -21.89
N ARG A 69 -6.20 -7.06 -20.75
CA ARG A 69 -6.09 -8.45 -20.27
C ARG A 69 -7.32 -8.91 -19.50
N LEU A 70 -8.22 -8.00 -19.15
CA LEU A 70 -9.39 -8.26 -18.29
C LEU A 70 -10.70 -7.75 -18.93
N PRO A 71 -10.97 -8.01 -20.25
CA PRO A 71 -12.02 -7.32 -21.01
C PRO A 71 -13.43 -7.58 -20.47
N ASN A 72 -13.64 -8.68 -19.74
CA ASN A 72 -14.95 -9.05 -19.16
C ASN A 72 -15.05 -8.74 -17.65
N LEU A 73 -13.99 -8.26 -17.04
CA LEU A 73 -13.88 -8.07 -15.58
C LEU A 73 -13.69 -6.60 -15.21
N ALA A 74 -13.05 -5.82 -16.06
CA ALA A 74 -12.85 -4.41 -15.83
C ALA A 74 -12.92 -3.62 -17.13
N ALA A 75 -13.41 -2.39 -17.06
CA ALA A 75 -13.50 -1.48 -18.18
C ALA A 75 -13.36 -0.03 -17.73
N ARG A 76 -12.96 0.84 -18.66
CA ARG A 76 -12.96 2.28 -18.48
C ARG A 76 -14.11 2.87 -19.31
N GLU A 77 -15.03 3.57 -18.64
CA GLU A 77 -16.18 4.25 -19.22
C GLU A 77 -16.03 5.75 -18.97
N GLY A 78 -15.34 6.48 -19.86
CA GLY A 78 -14.93 7.87 -19.59
C GLY A 78 -14.02 7.96 -18.38
N ASP A 79 -14.40 8.74 -17.40
CA ASP A 79 -13.64 8.95 -16.15
C ASP A 79 -13.97 7.88 -15.08
N THR A 80 -14.75 6.86 -15.43
CA THR A 80 -15.17 5.83 -14.48
C THR A 80 -14.44 4.52 -14.73
N LEU A 81 -13.76 4.00 -13.71
CA LEU A 81 -13.27 2.63 -13.69
C LEU A 81 -14.41 1.72 -13.21
N ARG A 82 -14.84 0.82 -14.07
CA ARG A 82 -15.85 -0.20 -13.75
C ARG A 82 -15.18 -1.53 -13.46
N LEU A 83 -15.46 -2.12 -12.30
CA LEU A 83 -15.00 -3.44 -11.88
C LEU A 83 -16.20 -4.36 -11.74
N LYS A 84 -16.15 -5.53 -12.41
CA LYS A 84 -17.19 -6.55 -12.28
C LYS A 84 -17.07 -7.26 -10.94
N LEU A 85 -18.19 -7.42 -10.27
CA LEU A 85 -18.33 -8.17 -9.03
C LEU A 85 -19.08 -9.49 -9.29
N ASP A 86 -19.21 -10.30 -8.26
CA ASP A 86 -20.01 -11.52 -8.33
C ASP A 86 -21.47 -11.23 -8.67
N GLY A 87 -22.06 -12.14 -9.42
CA GLY A 87 -23.36 -11.94 -10.05
C GLY A 87 -23.28 -10.87 -11.14
N ASP A 88 -24.34 -10.13 -11.33
CA ASP A 88 -24.42 -9.04 -12.32
C ASP A 88 -24.14 -7.66 -11.71
N ARG A 89 -23.36 -7.64 -10.62
CA ARG A 89 -22.98 -6.39 -9.93
C ARG A 89 -21.70 -5.81 -10.51
N ALA A 90 -21.54 -4.52 -10.34
CA ALA A 90 -20.31 -3.82 -10.64
C ALA A 90 -20.06 -2.73 -9.61
N LEU A 91 -18.79 -2.52 -9.28
CA LEU A 91 -18.32 -1.33 -8.59
C LEU A 91 -17.86 -0.31 -9.65
N ARG A 92 -18.30 0.91 -9.52
CA ARG A 92 -17.86 2.05 -10.32
C ARG A 92 -17.09 3.01 -9.44
N LEU A 93 -15.85 3.29 -9.83
CA LEU A 93 -14.95 4.23 -9.17
C LEU A 93 -14.77 5.41 -10.12
N MET A 94 -15.24 6.57 -9.69
CA MET A 94 -15.23 7.78 -10.52
C MET A 94 -13.97 8.58 -10.27
N ASP A 95 -13.28 8.94 -11.34
CA ASP A 95 -12.13 9.85 -11.27
C ASP A 95 -12.63 11.28 -11.06
N CYS A 96 -11.97 12.02 -10.18
CA CYS A 96 -12.05 13.44 -10.01
C CYS A 96 -10.68 14.03 -10.35
N ASP A 97 -10.58 14.63 -11.54
CA ASP A 97 -9.33 15.22 -12.03
C ASP A 97 -9.42 16.75 -11.91
N PRO A 98 -8.50 17.41 -11.18
CA PRO A 98 -8.53 18.86 -11.02
C PRO A 98 -8.35 19.61 -12.35
N GLN A 99 -7.76 18.97 -13.37
CA GLN A 99 -7.67 19.53 -14.72
C GLN A 99 -9.03 19.52 -15.45
N ALA A 100 -9.99 18.78 -14.92
CA ALA A 100 -11.33 18.59 -15.47
C ALA A 100 -12.45 19.29 -14.66
N ASN A 101 -12.15 20.34 -13.89
CA ASN A 101 -13.02 21.14 -13.03
C ASN A 101 -13.47 20.49 -11.70
N CYS A 102 -12.71 19.57 -11.17
CA CYS A 102 -12.84 19.15 -9.78
C CYS A 102 -12.04 20.10 -8.86
N ASP A 103 -12.46 20.21 -7.61
CA ASP A 103 -11.63 20.86 -6.60
C ASP A 103 -10.33 20.06 -6.44
N PRO A 104 -9.16 20.72 -6.38
CA PRO A 104 -7.89 20.00 -6.14
C PRO A 104 -7.93 19.10 -4.91
N ASP A 105 -8.57 19.52 -3.82
CA ASP A 105 -8.68 18.74 -2.59
C ASP A 105 -9.52 17.47 -2.76
N ASP A 106 -10.41 17.45 -3.77
CA ASP A 106 -11.21 16.27 -4.12
C ASP A 106 -10.53 15.34 -5.14
N THR A 107 -9.28 15.63 -5.53
CA THR A 107 -8.54 14.83 -6.51
C THR A 107 -8.55 13.36 -6.15
N ARG A 108 -9.04 12.54 -7.10
CA ARG A 108 -9.08 11.09 -6.94
C ARG A 108 -9.03 10.42 -8.30
N ILE A 109 -7.90 9.83 -8.63
CA ILE A 109 -7.68 9.20 -9.93
C ILE A 109 -7.38 7.73 -9.74
N HIS A 110 -8.30 6.87 -10.20
CA HIS A 110 -8.20 5.42 -10.05
C HIS A 110 -7.49 4.78 -11.23
N ARG A 111 -6.61 3.82 -10.96
CA ARG A 111 -5.91 3.03 -11.97
C ARG A 111 -5.90 1.57 -11.57
N LEU A 112 -6.43 0.71 -12.42
CA LEU A 112 -6.33 -0.73 -12.21
C LEU A 112 -4.87 -1.18 -12.43
N VAL A 113 -4.22 -1.65 -11.37
CA VAL A 113 -2.82 -2.11 -11.38
C VAL A 113 -2.74 -3.60 -11.63
N ALA A 114 -3.58 -4.37 -10.95
CA ALA A 114 -3.56 -5.82 -11.03
C ALA A 114 -4.94 -6.42 -10.66
N ARG A 115 -5.08 -7.70 -10.96
CA ARG A 115 -6.08 -8.58 -10.38
C ARG A 115 -5.36 -9.78 -9.76
N TRP A 116 -5.74 -10.14 -8.56
CA TRP A 116 -5.26 -11.34 -7.86
C TRP A 116 -6.38 -12.38 -7.82
N PRO A 117 -6.41 -13.30 -8.81
CA PRO A 117 -7.54 -14.19 -8.98
C PRO A 117 -7.75 -15.16 -7.82
N ASN A 118 -6.66 -15.65 -7.21
CA ASN A 118 -6.74 -16.58 -6.08
C ASN A 118 -7.30 -15.93 -4.82
N GLN A 119 -6.99 -14.64 -4.60
CA GLN A 119 -7.48 -13.82 -3.49
C GLN A 119 -8.83 -13.19 -3.81
N ARG A 120 -9.22 -13.21 -5.10
CA ARG A 120 -10.43 -12.57 -5.64
C ARG A 120 -10.45 -11.07 -5.35
N LEU A 121 -9.32 -10.42 -5.62
CA LEU A 121 -9.10 -8.99 -5.37
C LEU A 121 -8.67 -8.28 -6.65
N TYR A 122 -9.21 -7.07 -6.84
CA TYR A 122 -8.62 -6.06 -7.72
C TYR A 122 -7.68 -5.17 -6.92
N VAL A 123 -6.56 -4.80 -7.51
CA VAL A 123 -5.62 -3.82 -6.95
C VAL A 123 -5.77 -2.54 -7.75
N VAL A 124 -6.27 -1.50 -7.10
CA VAL A 124 -6.50 -0.18 -7.71
C VAL A 124 -5.61 0.84 -7.03
N SER A 125 -4.70 1.44 -7.78
CA SER A 125 -3.95 2.62 -7.31
C SER A 125 -4.85 3.84 -7.37
N VAL A 126 -4.78 4.69 -6.36
CA VAL A 126 -5.55 5.92 -6.26
C VAL A 126 -4.61 7.07 -6.00
N ALA A 127 -4.48 7.97 -6.97
CA ALA A 127 -3.77 9.22 -6.78
C ALA A 127 -4.74 10.24 -6.17
N LEU A 128 -4.38 10.80 -5.04
CA LEU A 128 -5.02 11.91 -4.35
C LEU A 128 -4.24 13.19 -4.62
N TYR A 129 -4.64 14.33 -4.04
CA TYR A 129 -3.97 15.62 -4.26
C TYR A 129 -2.47 15.58 -3.92
N GLU A 130 -2.11 15.10 -2.73
CA GLU A 130 -0.73 15.04 -2.25
C GLU A 130 -0.27 13.63 -1.92
N GLU A 131 -1.16 12.64 -2.01
CA GLU A 131 -0.92 11.29 -1.58
C GLU A 131 -1.23 10.28 -2.68
N GLN A 132 -0.73 9.09 -2.49
CA GLN A 132 -1.12 7.91 -3.27
C GLN A 132 -1.47 6.80 -2.29
N VAL A 133 -2.62 6.18 -2.53
CA VAL A 133 -3.04 4.97 -1.81
C VAL A 133 -3.38 3.86 -2.80
N ALA A 134 -3.67 2.68 -2.30
CA ALA A 134 -4.27 1.63 -3.11
C ALA A 134 -5.47 1.00 -2.40
N TYR A 135 -6.44 0.59 -3.22
CA TYR A 135 -7.59 -0.19 -2.79
C TYR A 135 -7.38 -1.66 -3.18
N LEU A 136 -7.51 -2.55 -2.21
CA LEU A 136 -7.67 -3.98 -2.45
C LEU A 136 -9.17 -4.29 -2.45
N VAL A 137 -9.77 -4.29 -3.64
CA VAL A 137 -11.22 -4.38 -3.81
C VAL A 137 -11.65 -5.84 -3.97
N SER A 138 -12.57 -6.27 -3.12
CA SER A 138 -13.17 -7.61 -3.18
C SER A 138 -14.05 -7.78 -4.42
N GLU A 139 -13.84 -8.87 -5.17
CA GLU A 139 -14.73 -9.26 -6.26
C GLU A 139 -16.11 -9.70 -5.75
N SER A 140 -16.22 -10.12 -4.49
CA SER A 140 -17.48 -10.64 -3.96
C SER A 140 -18.50 -9.54 -3.67
N ASP A 141 -18.07 -8.40 -3.12
CA ASP A 141 -18.99 -7.38 -2.59
C ASP A 141 -18.59 -5.93 -2.91
N GLY A 142 -17.43 -5.72 -3.51
CA GLY A 142 -16.93 -4.38 -3.86
C GLY A 142 -16.34 -3.60 -2.69
N ARG A 143 -16.31 -4.18 -1.49
CA ARG A 143 -15.62 -3.57 -0.35
C ARG A 143 -14.12 -3.58 -0.58
N ALA A 144 -13.44 -2.63 0.00
CA ALA A 144 -12.00 -2.49 -0.16
C ALA A 144 -11.29 -2.31 1.18
N LEU A 145 -10.06 -2.78 1.18
CA LEU A 145 -9.06 -2.45 2.17
C LEU A 145 -8.17 -1.35 1.57
N VAL A 146 -7.98 -0.27 2.29
CA VAL A 146 -7.07 0.81 1.89
C VAL A 146 -5.67 0.49 2.40
N VAL A 147 -4.68 0.62 1.54
CA VAL A 147 -3.26 0.47 1.85
C VAL A 147 -2.46 1.63 1.27
N THR A 148 -1.30 1.91 1.83
CA THR A 148 -0.49 3.11 1.49
C THR A 148 -0.01 3.16 0.03
N ALA A 149 0.12 2.01 -0.63
CA ALA A 149 0.57 1.92 -2.03
C ALA A 149 0.12 0.60 -2.65
N PRO A 150 0.15 0.43 -3.99
CA PRO A 150 -0.08 -0.85 -4.63
C PRO A 150 0.85 -1.92 -4.09
N PRO A 151 0.33 -2.95 -3.40
CA PRO A 151 1.18 -3.89 -2.72
C PRO A 151 1.73 -4.97 -3.67
N VAL A 152 2.85 -5.57 -3.25
CA VAL A 152 3.49 -6.69 -3.94
C VAL A 152 3.12 -7.99 -3.22
N LEU A 153 2.51 -8.90 -3.97
CA LEU A 153 2.02 -10.19 -3.46
C LEU A 153 3.17 -11.15 -3.19
N SER A 154 3.10 -11.88 -2.07
CA SER A 154 4.03 -12.97 -1.76
C SER A 154 3.89 -14.13 -2.76
N PRO A 155 4.89 -15.02 -2.89
CA PRO A 155 4.82 -16.15 -3.80
C PRO A 155 3.61 -17.08 -3.57
N SER A 156 3.23 -17.34 -2.31
CA SER A 156 2.04 -18.12 -1.98
C SER A 156 0.73 -17.35 -2.14
N GLY A 157 0.80 -16.01 -2.15
CA GLY A 157 -0.36 -15.15 -2.17
C GLY A 157 -1.06 -14.98 -0.82
N HIS A 158 -0.48 -15.46 0.27
CA HIS A 158 -1.07 -15.32 1.61
C HIS A 158 -0.78 -13.97 2.26
N GLN A 159 0.21 -13.26 1.75
CA GLN A 159 0.61 -11.94 2.25
C GLN A 159 0.91 -11.00 1.10
N ALA A 160 0.84 -9.72 1.37
CA ALA A 160 1.36 -8.70 0.46
C ALA A 160 2.04 -7.59 1.26
N ILE A 161 2.91 -6.84 0.61
CA ILE A 161 3.62 -5.72 1.22
C ILE A 161 3.37 -4.46 0.42
N ALA A 162 2.87 -3.42 1.08
CA ALA A 162 2.76 -2.08 0.54
C ALA A 162 3.85 -1.20 1.15
N LEU A 163 4.43 -0.34 0.33
CA LEU A 163 5.46 0.58 0.78
C LEU A 163 5.32 1.89 0.02
N VAL A 164 5.24 2.97 0.77
CA VAL A 164 5.36 4.34 0.25
C VAL A 164 6.52 5.02 0.96
N SER A 165 7.23 5.82 0.24
CA SER A 165 8.29 6.66 0.76
C SER A 165 8.05 8.08 0.27
N ASN A 166 7.95 9.02 1.18
CA ASN A 166 7.88 10.43 0.88
C ASN A 166 8.97 11.20 1.64
N LEU A 167 9.28 12.40 1.16
CA LEU A 167 10.36 13.22 1.74
C LEU A 167 10.01 13.85 3.09
N MET A 168 8.72 13.92 3.43
CA MET A 168 8.24 14.62 4.62
C MET A 168 8.02 13.65 5.80
N ASP A 169 7.39 12.50 5.51
CA ASP A 169 6.92 11.57 6.56
C ASP A 169 7.76 10.30 6.65
N GLY A 170 8.78 10.17 5.76
CA GLY A 170 9.66 9.00 5.73
C GLY A 170 9.07 7.80 4.99
N VAL A 171 9.15 6.63 5.57
CA VAL A 171 8.72 5.37 4.95
C VAL A 171 7.55 4.77 5.71
N ASP A 172 6.43 4.61 5.03
CA ASP A 172 5.31 3.82 5.50
C ASP A 172 5.34 2.43 4.86
N LEU A 173 5.42 1.42 5.70
CA LEU A 173 5.46 0.03 5.33
C LEU A 173 4.27 -0.71 5.95
N GLU A 174 3.51 -1.41 5.13
CA GLU A 174 2.35 -2.19 5.56
C GLU A 174 2.49 -3.63 5.11
N VAL A 175 2.18 -4.56 6.02
CA VAL A 175 2.02 -5.99 5.70
C VAL A 175 0.55 -6.33 5.70
N VAL A 176 0.07 -6.85 4.59
CA VAL A 176 -1.32 -7.29 4.41
C VAL A 176 -1.38 -8.80 4.62
N ASP A 177 -2.17 -9.24 5.58
CA ASP A 177 -2.51 -10.64 5.77
C ASP A 177 -3.75 -10.99 4.94
N LEU A 178 -3.52 -11.71 3.85
CA LEU A 178 -4.54 -12.13 2.88
C LEU A 178 -5.10 -13.52 3.18
N ALA A 179 -4.53 -14.24 4.17
CA ALA A 179 -5.07 -15.52 4.63
C ALA A 179 -6.33 -15.33 5.47
N ARG A 180 -6.57 -14.12 5.97
CA ARG A 180 -7.78 -13.74 6.70
C ARG A 180 -8.88 -13.27 5.77
N ASN A 181 -10.11 -13.43 6.20
CA ASN A 181 -11.29 -12.89 5.52
C ASN A 181 -12.17 -12.15 6.54
N PRO A 182 -12.30 -10.82 6.45
CA PRO A 182 -11.60 -9.93 5.52
C PRO A 182 -10.09 -9.87 5.77
N PRO A 183 -9.28 -9.48 4.77
CA PRO A 183 -7.86 -9.19 4.92
C PRO A 183 -7.59 -8.13 5.99
N THR A 184 -6.44 -8.20 6.63
CA THR A 184 -6.02 -7.23 7.65
C THR A 184 -4.67 -6.64 7.32
N VAL A 185 -4.42 -5.42 7.79
CA VAL A 185 -3.15 -4.70 7.59
C VAL A 185 -2.47 -4.50 8.93
N ALA A 186 -1.15 -4.69 8.95
CA ALA A 186 -0.29 -4.27 10.04
C ALA A 186 0.68 -3.21 9.52
N LYS A 187 0.63 -2.02 10.10
CA LYS A 187 1.56 -0.92 9.78
C LYS A 187 2.86 -1.10 10.54
N ILE A 188 3.99 -0.92 9.85
CA ILE A 188 5.32 -1.00 10.43
C ILE A 188 5.96 0.39 10.28
N THR A 189 6.04 1.12 11.38
CA THR A 189 6.52 2.50 11.40
C THR A 189 8.01 2.63 11.72
N THR A 190 8.70 1.52 11.98
CA THR A 190 10.12 1.55 12.34
C THR A 190 11.01 1.36 11.13
N MET A 191 11.84 2.36 10.88
CA MET A 191 12.96 2.27 9.94
C MET A 191 13.92 1.14 10.31
N PRO A 192 14.63 0.55 9.32
CA PRO A 192 15.65 -0.43 9.63
C PRO A 192 16.70 0.20 10.54
N GLY A 193 16.84 -0.34 11.74
CA GLY A 193 17.93 0.01 12.66
C GLY A 193 19.28 -0.58 12.23
N CYS A 194 19.46 -0.83 10.94
CA CYS A 194 20.67 -1.41 10.40
C CYS A 194 21.81 -0.39 10.39
N PRO A 195 23.00 -0.74 10.90
CA PRO A 195 24.15 0.16 10.82
C PRO A 195 24.46 0.56 9.38
N GLY A 196 24.54 1.86 9.10
CA GLY A 196 24.79 2.40 7.75
C GLY A 196 23.56 2.46 6.83
N ALA A 197 22.36 2.18 7.35
CA ALA A 197 21.13 2.47 6.64
C ALA A 197 20.65 3.87 7.04
N SER A 198 20.48 4.76 6.07
CA SER A 198 19.85 6.06 6.27
C SER A 198 18.43 6.07 5.73
N GLU A 199 17.59 6.97 6.24
CA GLU A 199 16.24 7.17 5.69
C GLU A 199 16.29 7.56 4.20
N ALA A 200 17.29 8.32 3.81
CA ALA A 200 17.50 8.71 2.42
C ALA A 200 17.78 7.52 1.50
N SER A 201 18.35 6.43 2.02
CA SER A 201 18.58 5.21 1.25
C SER A 201 17.28 4.48 0.88
N MET A 202 16.18 4.81 1.54
CA MET A 202 14.85 4.24 1.30
C MET A 202 14.00 5.04 0.29
N LEU A 203 14.57 6.06 -0.37
CA LEU A 203 13.85 6.81 -1.40
C LEU A 203 13.52 5.90 -2.61
N ARG A 204 12.24 5.63 -2.81
CA ARG A 204 11.68 4.81 -3.89
C ARG A 204 12.13 3.33 -3.87
N PRO A 205 12.20 2.67 -2.72
CA PRO A 205 12.52 1.26 -2.68
C PRO A 205 11.42 0.44 -3.34
N LYS A 206 11.83 -0.62 -4.03
CA LYS A 206 10.92 -1.59 -4.62
C LYS A 206 10.99 -2.88 -3.79
N PRO A 207 9.91 -3.29 -3.13
CA PRO A 207 9.88 -4.55 -2.41
C PRO A 207 9.89 -5.74 -3.39
N VAL A 208 10.76 -6.72 -3.13
CA VAL A 208 10.87 -7.96 -3.89
C VAL A 208 10.90 -9.12 -2.91
N TRP A 209 9.91 -9.99 -2.99
CA TRP A 209 9.89 -11.22 -2.20
C TRP A 209 11.01 -12.15 -2.64
N ILE A 210 11.83 -12.61 -1.67
CA ILE A 210 12.86 -13.64 -1.88
C ILE A 210 12.21 -15.01 -1.67
N ASP A 211 11.41 -15.13 -0.62
CA ASP A 211 10.61 -16.30 -0.25
C ASP A 211 9.34 -15.85 0.50
N GLU A 212 8.64 -16.77 1.16
CA GLU A 212 7.39 -16.47 1.89
C GLU A 212 7.57 -15.59 3.12
N SER A 213 8.79 -15.46 3.61
CA SER A 213 9.09 -14.76 4.86
C SER A 213 10.09 -13.62 4.71
N HIS A 214 10.72 -13.47 3.54
CA HIS A 214 11.76 -12.46 3.36
C HIS A 214 11.50 -11.57 2.16
N VAL A 215 11.59 -10.27 2.40
CA VAL A 215 11.45 -9.21 1.40
C VAL A 215 12.75 -8.41 1.33
N ARG A 216 13.33 -8.33 0.14
CA ARG A 216 14.44 -7.44 -0.17
C ARG A 216 13.93 -6.16 -0.80
N PHE A 217 14.57 -5.04 -0.51
CA PHE A 217 14.27 -3.76 -1.13
C PHE A 217 15.31 -3.42 -2.19
N GLU A 218 14.87 -3.24 -3.43
CA GLU A 218 15.70 -2.87 -4.57
C GLU A 218 15.49 -1.39 -4.92
N GLY A 219 16.46 -0.80 -5.63
CA GLY A 219 16.39 0.62 -6.04
C GLY A 219 16.84 1.59 -4.96
N VAL A 220 17.38 1.07 -3.86
CA VAL A 220 18.01 1.88 -2.82
C VAL A 220 19.33 2.43 -3.36
N SER A 221 19.44 3.76 -3.47
CA SER A 221 20.70 4.40 -3.84
C SER A 221 21.49 4.71 -2.56
N PRO A 222 22.70 4.15 -2.39
CA PRO A 222 23.52 4.48 -1.24
C PRO A 222 23.83 5.97 -1.24
N GLN A 223 23.64 6.63 -0.10
CA GLN A 223 24.09 8.00 0.12
C GLN A 223 25.59 8.03 0.39
N PRO A 224 26.26 9.18 0.19
CA PRO A 224 27.65 9.33 0.62
C PRO A 224 27.78 9.02 2.12
N GLY A 225 28.54 7.98 2.44
CA GLY A 225 28.73 7.49 3.82
C GLY A 225 27.93 6.22 4.16
N ASP A 226 26.95 5.82 3.34
CA ASP A 226 26.25 4.56 3.53
C ASP A 226 27.17 3.37 3.15
N ASN A 227 27.03 2.28 3.86
CA ASN A 227 27.66 1.03 3.47
C ASN A 227 26.88 0.44 2.27
N PRO A 228 27.45 0.42 1.04
CA PRO A 228 26.77 -0.07 -0.15
C PRO A 228 26.44 -1.57 -0.09
N HIS A 229 26.97 -2.29 0.89
CA HIS A 229 26.72 -3.71 1.12
C HIS A 229 25.64 -3.97 2.17
N THR A 230 25.06 -2.93 2.80
CA THR A 230 23.96 -3.12 3.76
C THR A 230 22.72 -3.59 3.00
N LYS A 231 22.43 -4.87 3.13
CA LYS A 231 21.21 -5.46 2.60
C LYS A 231 20.09 -5.15 3.56
N GLN A 232 19.10 -4.40 3.09
CA GLN A 232 17.87 -4.20 3.85
C GLN A 232 16.93 -5.37 3.56
N LEU A 233 16.85 -6.28 4.52
CA LEU A 233 16.01 -7.45 4.46
C LEU A 233 14.93 -7.33 5.53
N LEU A 234 13.69 -7.49 5.14
CA LEU A 234 12.56 -7.57 6.06
C LEU A 234 12.15 -9.03 6.19
N ARG A 235 12.16 -9.53 7.41
CA ARG A 235 11.63 -10.84 7.74
C ARG A 235 10.21 -10.70 8.28
N ILE A 236 9.28 -11.50 7.75
CA ILE A 236 7.88 -11.52 8.16
C ILE A 236 7.52 -12.94 8.62
N VAL A 237 7.15 -13.07 9.90
CA VAL A 237 6.73 -14.33 10.49
C VAL A 237 5.48 -14.09 11.33
N ASP A 238 4.42 -14.85 11.10
CA ASP A 238 3.13 -14.76 11.80
C ASP A 238 2.56 -13.32 11.82
N GLY A 239 2.67 -12.61 10.69
CA GLY A 239 2.21 -11.23 10.53
C GLY A 239 3.05 -10.19 11.28
N LYS A 240 4.18 -10.59 11.87
CA LYS A 240 5.14 -9.69 12.50
C LYS A 240 6.33 -9.50 11.58
N ALA A 241 6.72 -8.26 11.37
CA ALA A 241 7.88 -7.93 10.56
C ALA A 241 9.01 -7.39 11.42
N ALA A 242 10.23 -7.78 11.06
CA ALA A 242 11.48 -7.33 11.69
C ALA A 242 12.55 -7.13 10.63
N TRP A 243 13.34 -6.07 10.78
CA TRP A 243 14.47 -5.82 9.90
C TRP A 243 15.66 -6.72 10.25
N GLU A 244 16.25 -7.31 9.24
CA GLU A 244 17.50 -8.07 9.33
C GLU A 244 18.62 -7.30 8.62
N CYS A 245 19.73 -7.10 9.29
CA CYS A 245 20.95 -6.48 8.78
C CYS A 245 21.98 -7.56 8.42
#